data_2ab4fe1901ac3f1d60052127478ae66f
#
_entry.id   2ab4fe1901ac3f1d60052127478ae66f
#
_cell.length_a   1.000
_cell.length_b   1.000
_cell.length_c   1.000
_cell.angle_alpha   90.00
_cell.angle_beta   90.00
_cell.angle_gamma   90.00
#
_symmetry.space_group_name_H-M   'P 1'
#
loop_
_entity.id
_entity.type
_entity.pdbx_description
1 polymer ?
#
loop_
_entity_poly.entity_id
_entity_poly.type
_entity_poly.pdbx_seq_one_letter_code
_entity_poly.pdbx_strand_id
1 'polypeptide(L)'
;MNRLLSRPPVGIRFADYVFSDPAPLARFSLPLHSVGLYVILMPDTSWGPWQLQPLFFGEFGPEREVQISQTQQTCCLKAAAGRSLYFALYAVPHQHRWAISEIQRELTVGYRPIANLESIDATAELVQRLDILEKKVIEQDAVLKLALATLGQTVQLQQPEPKKRIVGFQPGPAGLRASVTAVGKPH
;
A
#
# COMPACT_ATOMS: atom_id res chain seq x y z
N MET A 1 -47.69 -15.48 -32.70
CA MET A 1 -47.06 -14.62 -31.68
C MET A 1 -46.36 -15.49 -30.69
N ASN A 2 -45.06 -15.81 -30.94
CA ASN A 2 -44.22 -16.57 -30.02
C ASN A 2 -43.70 -15.62 -28.95
N ARG A 3 -44.28 -15.69 -27.74
CA ARG A 3 -43.62 -15.16 -26.56
C ARG A 3 -42.36 -16.00 -26.34
N LEU A 4 -41.23 -15.45 -26.77
CA LEU A 4 -39.94 -15.88 -26.27
C LEU A 4 -39.99 -15.70 -24.74
N LEU A 5 -40.25 -16.81 -24.03
CA LEU A 5 -40.04 -16.90 -22.60
C LEU A 5 -38.54 -16.59 -22.39
N SER A 6 -38.24 -15.33 -22.11
CA SER A 6 -36.91 -14.93 -21.68
C SER A 6 -36.61 -15.75 -20.43
N ARG A 7 -35.66 -16.67 -20.58
CA ARG A 7 -35.13 -17.45 -19.48
C ARG A 7 -34.74 -16.46 -18.39
N PRO A 8 -35.20 -16.59 -17.13
CA PRO A 8 -34.79 -15.68 -16.07
C PRO A 8 -33.26 -15.63 -16.05
N PRO A 9 -32.67 -14.47 -15.78
CA PRO A 9 -31.21 -14.35 -15.73
C PRO A 9 -30.68 -15.40 -14.75
N VAL A 10 -29.93 -16.36 -15.29
CA VAL A 10 -29.28 -17.41 -14.54
C VAL A 10 -28.12 -16.73 -13.83
N GLY A 11 -28.16 -16.69 -12.50
CA GLY A 11 -27.10 -16.02 -11.72
C GLY A 11 -27.57 -15.60 -10.34
N ILE A 12 -26.62 -15.25 -9.48
CA ILE A 12 -26.92 -14.73 -8.14
C ILE A 12 -26.94 -13.20 -8.18
N ARG A 13 -27.95 -12.60 -7.54
CA ARG A 13 -28.11 -11.13 -7.51
C ARG A 13 -27.70 -10.56 -6.17
N PHE A 14 -26.87 -9.50 -6.22
CA PHE A 14 -26.56 -8.65 -5.10
C PHE A 14 -26.91 -7.21 -5.48
N ALA A 15 -27.86 -6.58 -4.77
CA ALA A 15 -28.47 -5.31 -5.13
C ALA A 15 -28.97 -5.34 -6.59
N ASP A 16 -28.52 -4.43 -7.42
CA ASP A 16 -28.88 -4.37 -8.84
C ASP A 16 -27.93 -5.15 -9.76
N TYR A 17 -26.92 -5.80 -9.21
CA TYR A 17 -25.87 -6.49 -9.95
C TYR A 17 -26.13 -7.99 -10.02
N VAL A 18 -26.11 -8.54 -11.24
CA VAL A 18 -26.32 -9.97 -11.50
C VAL A 18 -24.98 -10.62 -11.78
N PHE A 19 -24.51 -11.42 -10.84
CA PHE A 19 -23.31 -12.22 -10.97
C PHE A 19 -23.61 -13.53 -11.71
N SER A 20 -22.60 -14.20 -12.23
CA SER A 20 -22.72 -15.51 -12.86
C SER A 20 -23.31 -16.57 -11.90
N ASP A 21 -23.62 -17.74 -12.42
CA ASP A 21 -23.92 -18.89 -11.57
C ASP A 21 -22.75 -19.18 -10.63
N PRO A 22 -23.01 -19.49 -9.35
CA PRO A 22 -21.98 -19.88 -8.41
C PRO A 22 -21.27 -21.16 -8.85
N ALA A 23 -19.95 -21.12 -8.93
CA ALA A 23 -19.10 -22.27 -9.21
C ALA A 23 -18.22 -22.60 -8.01
N PRO A 24 -17.81 -23.87 -7.81
CA PRO A 24 -16.91 -24.24 -6.73
C PRO A 24 -15.59 -23.46 -6.80
N LEU A 25 -15.09 -22.94 -5.66
CA LEU A 25 -13.87 -22.14 -5.61
C LEU A 25 -12.64 -22.88 -6.16
N ALA A 26 -12.62 -24.21 -6.07
CA ALA A 26 -11.57 -25.03 -6.68
C ALA A 26 -11.46 -24.88 -8.22
N ARG A 27 -12.51 -24.37 -8.87
CA ARG A 27 -12.53 -24.07 -10.32
C ARG A 27 -12.36 -22.57 -10.60
N PHE A 28 -11.87 -21.81 -9.61
CA PHE A 28 -11.71 -20.37 -9.77
C PHE A 28 -10.82 -20.05 -10.96
N SER A 29 -11.37 -19.36 -11.92
CA SER A 29 -10.71 -18.89 -13.12
C SER A 29 -11.29 -17.54 -13.51
N LEU A 30 -10.44 -16.59 -13.80
CA LEU A 30 -10.84 -15.26 -14.22
C LEU A 30 -10.68 -15.09 -15.73
N PRO A 31 -11.60 -14.41 -16.39
CA PRO A 31 -11.48 -14.16 -17.82
C PRO A 31 -10.34 -13.15 -18.09
N LEU A 32 -9.36 -13.57 -18.93
CA LEU A 32 -8.09 -12.86 -19.17
C LEU A 32 -8.22 -11.44 -19.71
N HIS A 33 -9.33 -11.11 -20.39
CA HIS A 33 -9.50 -9.80 -21.06
C HIS A 33 -10.70 -9.01 -20.54
N SER A 34 -11.26 -9.42 -19.42
CA SER A 34 -12.41 -8.78 -18.81
C SER A 34 -12.01 -8.06 -17.53
N VAL A 35 -12.78 -7.04 -17.20
CA VAL A 35 -12.71 -6.36 -15.91
C VAL A 35 -14.02 -6.55 -15.17
N GLY A 36 -13.98 -6.60 -13.84
CA GLY A 36 -15.20 -6.79 -13.10
C GLY A 36 -14.98 -7.06 -11.62
N LEU A 37 -16.00 -7.63 -11.03
CA LEU A 37 -16.00 -8.05 -9.63
C LEU A 37 -16.17 -9.57 -9.54
N TYR A 38 -15.58 -10.15 -8.53
CA TYR A 38 -15.87 -11.50 -8.10
C TYR A 38 -16.35 -11.51 -6.66
N VAL A 39 -17.15 -12.49 -6.31
CA VAL A 39 -17.61 -12.70 -4.95
C VAL A 39 -17.26 -14.10 -4.51
N ILE A 40 -16.75 -14.24 -3.28
CA ILE A 40 -16.57 -15.54 -2.61
C ILE A 40 -17.79 -15.77 -1.73
N LEU A 41 -18.38 -16.95 -1.84
CA LEU A 41 -19.65 -17.31 -1.27
C LEU A 41 -19.50 -18.56 -0.40
N MET A 42 -20.29 -18.61 0.66
CA MET A 42 -20.42 -19.77 1.53
C MET A 42 -21.90 -20.20 1.63
N PRO A 43 -22.21 -21.52 1.60
CA PRO A 43 -23.56 -21.99 1.87
C PRO A 43 -24.01 -21.58 3.27
N ASP A 44 -25.13 -20.88 3.33
CA ASP A 44 -25.80 -20.49 4.56
C ASP A 44 -27.31 -20.45 4.33
N THR A 45 -28.03 -21.39 4.96
CA THR A 45 -29.48 -21.53 4.82
C THR A 45 -30.27 -20.35 5.40
N SER A 46 -29.65 -19.55 6.26
CA SER A 46 -30.27 -18.34 6.84
C SER A 46 -30.19 -17.15 5.88
N TRP A 47 -29.39 -17.24 4.82
CA TRP A 47 -29.15 -16.16 3.86
C TRP A 47 -30.11 -16.22 2.67
N GLY A 48 -31.06 -15.34 2.64
CA GLY A 48 -31.90 -14.99 1.50
C GLY A 48 -32.33 -16.15 0.60
N PRO A 49 -32.81 -15.85 -0.60
CA PRO A 49 -33.34 -16.87 -1.50
C PRO A 49 -32.26 -17.80 -2.08
N TRP A 50 -31.00 -17.39 -2.08
CA TRP A 50 -29.90 -18.13 -2.70
C TRP A 50 -29.17 -19.07 -1.73
N GLN A 51 -29.44 -18.95 -0.41
CA GLN A 51 -28.76 -19.72 0.64
C GLN A 51 -27.23 -19.67 0.55
N LEU A 52 -26.71 -18.53 0.07
CA LEU A 52 -25.29 -18.26 -0.13
C LEU A 52 -24.95 -16.90 0.46
N GLN A 53 -24.09 -16.90 1.47
CA GLN A 53 -23.60 -15.71 2.13
C GLN A 53 -22.35 -15.20 1.43
N PRO A 54 -22.23 -13.90 1.07
CA PRO A 54 -21.00 -13.33 0.58
C PRO A 54 -19.98 -13.20 1.71
N LEU A 55 -18.78 -13.71 1.49
CA LEU A 55 -17.65 -13.60 2.40
C LEU A 55 -16.66 -12.52 1.98
N PHE A 56 -16.57 -12.26 0.67
CA PHE A 56 -15.62 -11.32 0.11
C PHE A 56 -16.06 -10.84 -1.26
N PHE A 57 -15.94 -9.54 -1.52
CA PHE A 57 -16.02 -8.95 -2.87
C PHE A 57 -14.65 -8.43 -3.28
N GLY A 58 -14.16 -8.86 -4.43
CA GLY A 58 -12.89 -8.45 -5.00
C GLY A 58 -13.03 -7.96 -6.43
N GLU A 59 -12.04 -7.21 -6.90
CA GLU A 59 -11.96 -6.73 -8.27
C GLU A 59 -11.01 -7.61 -9.08
N PHE A 60 -11.27 -7.73 -10.38
CA PHE A 60 -10.35 -8.36 -11.34
C PHE A 60 -10.21 -7.54 -12.62
N GLY A 61 -9.06 -7.70 -13.28
CA GLY A 61 -8.79 -7.00 -14.54
C GLY A 61 -7.42 -7.37 -15.10
N PRO A 62 -7.12 -7.03 -16.37
CA PRO A 62 -5.90 -7.44 -17.06
C PRO A 62 -4.62 -6.82 -16.46
N GLU A 63 -4.73 -5.71 -15.76
CA GLU A 63 -3.61 -5.01 -15.11
C GLU A 63 -3.50 -5.30 -13.61
N ARG A 64 -4.44 -6.06 -13.06
CA ARG A 64 -4.47 -6.42 -11.65
C ARG A 64 -4.29 -7.91 -11.53
N GLU A 65 -3.15 -8.32 -11.06
CA GLU A 65 -2.98 -9.66 -10.53
C GLU A 65 -3.99 -9.84 -9.40
N VAL A 66 -4.94 -10.75 -9.59
CA VAL A 66 -5.95 -11.02 -8.57
C VAL A 66 -5.27 -11.74 -7.42
N GLN A 67 -4.79 -10.96 -6.49
CA GLN A 67 -4.27 -11.49 -5.24
C GLN A 67 -5.36 -11.35 -4.18
N ILE A 68 -6.07 -12.45 -3.96
CA ILE A 68 -6.74 -12.59 -2.67
C ILE A 68 -5.59 -12.62 -1.65
N SER A 69 -5.47 -11.61 -0.82
CA SER A 69 -4.41 -11.58 0.19
C SER A 69 -4.51 -12.85 1.05
N GLN A 70 -3.38 -13.32 1.55
CA GLN A 70 -3.35 -14.51 2.41
C GLN A 70 -4.25 -14.33 3.64
N THR A 71 -4.37 -13.12 4.14
CA THR A 71 -5.27 -12.76 5.24
C THR A 71 -6.74 -12.95 4.85
N GLN A 72 -7.16 -12.44 3.69
CA GLN A 72 -8.52 -12.58 3.19
C GLN A 72 -8.87 -14.04 2.91
N GLN A 73 -7.95 -14.80 2.32
CA GLN A 73 -8.12 -16.23 2.09
C GLN A 73 -8.29 -16.99 3.41
N THR A 74 -7.44 -16.70 4.39
CA THR A 74 -7.52 -17.31 5.73
C THR A 74 -8.83 -16.97 6.41
N CYS A 75 -9.30 -15.72 6.31
CA CYS A 75 -10.57 -15.28 6.85
C CYS A 75 -11.75 -16.05 6.22
N CYS A 76 -11.80 -16.14 4.87
CA CYS A 76 -12.83 -16.90 4.17
C CYS A 76 -12.83 -18.37 4.57
N LEU A 77 -11.65 -19.00 4.70
CA LEU A 77 -11.53 -20.41 5.12
C LEU A 77 -11.99 -20.62 6.57
N LYS A 78 -11.62 -19.72 7.49
CA LYS A 78 -12.10 -19.77 8.88
C LYS A 78 -13.62 -19.62 8.96
N ALA A 79 -14.18 -18.63 8.25
CA ALA A 79 -15.63 -18.40 8.21
C ALA A 79 -16.39 -19.60 7.63
N ALA A 80 -15.81 -20.27 6.62
CA ALA A 80 -16.39 -21.45 6.01
C ALA A 80 -16.48 -22.65 6.97
N ALA A 81 -15.60 -22.72 7.97
CA ALA A 81 -15.57 -23.82 8.95
C ALA A 81 -15.66 -25.23 8.30
N GLY A 82 -14.90 -25.45 7.23
CA GLY A 82 -14.89 -26.70 6.49
C GLY A 82 -16.00 -26.87 5.44
N ARG A 83 -16.91 -25.88 5.30
CA ARG A 83 -17.92 -25.88 4.23
C ARG A 83 -17.28 -25.53 2.88
N SER A 84 -17.87 -26.03 1.80
CA SER A 84 -17.42 -25.73 0.44
C SER A 84 -17.60 -24.25 0.13
N LEU A 85 -16.57 -23.62 -0.47
CA LEU A 85 -16.65 -22.26 -0.96
C LEU A 85 -16.99 -22.22 -2.45
N TYR A 86 -17.73 -21.20 -2.83
CA TYR A 86 -18.11 -20.93 -4.21
C TYR A 86 -17.63 -19.53 -4.61
N PHE A 87 -17.62 -19.27 -5.90
CA PHE A 87 -17.39 -17.95 -6.46
C PHE A 87 -18.40 -17.64 -7.55
N ALA A 88 -18.64 -16.36 -7.78
CA ALA A 88 -19.40 -15.88 -8.92
C ALA A 88 -18.75 -14.60 -9.45
N LEU A 89 -18.94 -14.32 -10.74
CA LEU A 89 -18.30 -13.22 -11.44
C LEU A 89 -19.35 -12.21 -11.95
N TYR A 90 -19.03 -10.95 -11.87
CA TYR A 90 -19.77 -9.85 -12.50
C TYR A 90 -18.82 -9.14 -13.46
N ALA A 91 -19.00 -9.36 -14.77
CA ALA A 91 -18.22 -8.67 -15.80
C ALA A 91 -18.80 -7.27 -16.02
N VAL A 92 -17.95 -6.27 -15.89
CA VAL A 92 -18.31 -4.87 -16.13
C VAL A 92 -17.97 -4.53 -17.57
N PRO A 93 -18.90 -3.92 -18.35
CA PRO A 93 -18.59 -3.40 -19.68
C PRO A 93 -17.43 -2.41 -19.61
N HIS A 94 -16.51 -2.44 -20.58
CA HIS A 94 -15.29 -1.59 -20.58
C HIS A 94 -15.57 -0.10 -20.38
N GLN A 95 -16.67 0.39 -20.89
CA GLN A 95 -17.11 1.78 -20.72
C GLN A 95 -17.45 2.17 -19.28
N HIS A 96 -17.68 1.21 -18.38
CA HIS A 96 -18.01 1.44 -16.97
C HIS A 96 -16.89 1.00 -16.02
N ARG A 97 -15.67 0.80 -16.52
CA ARG A 97 -14.52 0.38 -15.71
C ARG A 97 -14.28 1.28 -14.49
N TRP A 98 -14.56 2.56 -14.62
CA TRP A 98 -14.40 3.53 -13.52
C TRP A 98 -15.35 3.30 -12.34
N ALA A 99 -16.49 2.64 -12.59
CA ALA A 99 -17.49 2.38 -11.55
C ALA A 99 -17.19 1.13 -10.70
N ILE A 100 -16.18 0.31 -11.05
CA ILE A 100 -15.92 -0.98 -10.38
C ILE A 100 -15.68 -0.80 -8.89
N SER A 101 -14.79 0.11 -8.51
CA SER A 101 -14.45 0.34 -7.11
C SER A 101 -15.63 0.92 -6.32
N GLU A 102 -16.49 1.70 -6.97
CA GLU A 102 -17.70 2.22 -6.36
C GLU A 102 -18.74 1.11 -6.13
N ILE A 103 -18.95 0.25 -7.12
CA ILE A 103 -19.82 -0.93 -7.02
C ILE A 103 -19.31 -1.86 -5.92
N GLN A 104 -18.00 -2.13 -5.87
CA GLN A 104 -17.41 -2.95 -4.82
C GLN A 104 -17.67 -2.36 -3.43
N ARG A 105 -17.48 -1.04 -3.28
CA ARG A 105 -17.74 -0.32 -2.03
C ARG A 105 -19.22 -0.43 -1.63
N GLU A 106 -20.13 -0.21 -2.55
CA GLU A 106 -21.58 -0.32 -2.32
C GLU A 106 -21.94 -1.72 -1.81
N LEU A 107 -21.47 -2.77 -2.51
CA LEU A 107 -21.70 -4.15 -2.12
C LEU A 107 -21.07 -4.49 -0.76
N THR A 108 -19.84 -3.98 -0.51
CA THR A 108 -19.17 -4.20 0.77
C THR A 108 -19.91 -3.54 1.93
N VAL A 109 -20.41 -2.33 1.76
CA VAL A 109 -21.18 -1.62 2.78
C VAL A 109 -22.54 -2.29 2.98
N GLY A 110 -23.23 -2.66 1.90
CA GLY A 110 -24.57 -3.25 1.96
C GLY A 110 -24.60 -4.65 2.57
N TYR A 111 -23.63 -5.49 2.24
CA TYR A 111 -23.63 -6.90 2.66
C TYR A 111 -22.64 -7.22 3.78
N ARG A 112 -21.71 -6.33 4.09
CA ARG A 112 -20.71 -6.45 5.16
C ARG A 112 -19.98 -7.79 5.18
N PRO A 113 -19.37 -8.22 4.07
CA PRO A 113 -18.68 -9.49 3.99
C PRO A 113 -17.46 -9.52 4.92
N ILE A 114 -17.34 -10.59 5.69
CA ILE A 114 -16.40 -10.67 6.82
C ILE A 114 -14.94 -10.43 6.41
N ALA A 115 -14.51 -10.93 5.27
CA ALA A 115 -13.13 -10.78 4.81
C ALA A 115 -12.81 -9.38 4.23
N ASN A 116 -13.81 -8.61 3.80
CA ASN A 116 -13.63 -7.21 3.46
C ASN A 116 -13.50 -6.33 4.72
N LEU A 117 -14.26 -6.65 5.78
CA LEU A 117 -14.21 -5.91 7.05
C LEU A 117 -12.87 -6.09 7.75
N GLU A 118 -12.34 -7.32 7.84
CA GLU A 118 -11.01 -7.56 8.42
C GLU A 118 -9.89 -6.81 7.67
N SER A 119 -10.02 -6.64 6.35
CA SER A 119 -9.08 -5.85 5.56
C SER A 119 -9.15 -4.35 5.90
N ILE A 120 -10.34 -3.83 6.19
CA ILE A 120 -10.55 -2.42 6.57
C ILE A 120 -9.96 -2.18 7.96
N ASP A 121 -10.22 -3.08 8.92
CA ASP A 121 -9.69 -2.97 10.28
C ASP A 121 -8.15 -3.06 10.29
N ALA A 122 -7.57 -3.98 9.52
CA ALA A 122 -6.12 -4.09 9.36
C ALA A 122 -5.50 -2.82 8.75
N THR A 123 -6.18 -2.18 7.80
CA THR A 123 -5.73 -0.92 7.20
C THR A 123 -5.79 0.22 8.21
N ALA A 124 -6.86 0.31 9.00
CA ALA A 124 -6.99 1.31 10.06
C ALA A 124 -5.90 1.15 11.13
N GLU A 125 -5.59 -0.09 11.53
CA GLU A 125 -4.49 -0.40 12.45
C GLU A 125 -3.13 0.01 11.88
N LEU A 126 -2.87 -0.25 10.59
CA LEU A 126 -1.65 0.17 9.91
C LEU A 126 -1.51 1.69 9.86
N VAL A 127 -2.56 2.43 9.58
CA VAL A 127 -2.58 3.90 9.61
C VAL A 127 -2.23 4.40 11.00
N GLN A 128 -2.84 3.85 12.07
CA GLN A 128 -2.51 4.22 13.45
C GLN A 128 -1.04 3.92 13.79
N ARG A 129 -0.50 2.78 13.34
CA ARG A 129 0.91 2.45 13.56
C ARG A 129 1.85 3.39 12.83
N LEU A 130 1.51 3.82 11.61
CA LEU A 130 2.25 4.82 10.86
C LEU A 130 2.27 6.16 11.58
N ASP A 131 1.14 6.66 12.06
CA ASP A 131 1.04 7.90 12.83
C ASP A 131 1.92 7.87 14.10
N ILE A 132 1.94 6.73 14.79
CA ILE A 132 2.79 6.54 15.98
C ILE A 132 4.28 6.55 15.59
N LEU A 133 4.64 5.90 14.47
CA LEU A 133 6.02 5.88 13.99
C LEU A 133 6.47 7.27 13.54
N GLU A 134 5.65 8.02 12.82
CA GLU A 134 5.95 9.40 12.42
C GLU A 134 6.22 10.29 13.63
N LYS A 135 5.37 10.21 14.66
CA LYS A 135 5.59 10.96 15.91
C LYS A 135 6.93 10.62 16.56
N LYS A 136 7.26 9.32 16.66
CA LYS A 136 8.54 8.88 17.21
C LYS A 136 9.75 9.36 16.41
N VAL A 137 9.66 9.36 15.08
CA VAL A 137 10.73 9.88 14.21
C VAL A 137 10.93 11.38 14.44
N ILE A 138 9.86 12.16 14.54
CA ILE A 138 9.94 13.60 14.84
C ILE A 138 10.57 13.85 16.21
N GLU A 139 10.19 13.08 17.23
CA GLU A 139 10.79 13.17 18.57
C GLU A 139 12.28 12.83 18.56
N GLN A 140 12.66 11.75 17.85
CA GLN A 140 14.07 11.36 17.73
C GLN A 140 14.90 12.40 16.97
N ASP A 141 14.36 13.01 15.92
CA ASP A 141 15.03 14.08 15.17
C ASP A 141 15.26 15.32 16.05
N ALA A 142 14.29 15.67 16.89
CA ALA A 142 14.44 16.77 17.85
C ALA A 142 15.55 16.49 18.87
N VAL A 143 15.61 15.26 19.42
CA VAL A 143 16.67 14.85 20.37
C VAL A 143 18.03 14.85 19.69
N LEU A 144 18.15 14.35 18.45
CA LEU A 144 19.39 14.38 17.66
C LEU A 144 19.87 15.81 17.41
N LYS A 145 18.98 16.72 17.03
CA LYS A 145 19.31 18.13 16.84
C LYS A 145 19.83 18.78 18.12
N LEU A 146 19.21 18.49 19.26
CA LEU A 146 19.66 18.98 20.55
C LEU A 146 21.04 18.43 20.93
N ALA A 147 21.28 17.12 20.71
CA ALA A 147 22.57 16.48 20.99
C ALA A 147 23.67 17.06 20.09
N LEU A 148 23.41 17.29 18.82
CA LEU A 148 24.36 17.91 17.88
C LEU A 148 24.68 19.37 18.29
N ALA A 149 23.68 20.13 18.73
CA ALA A 149 23.88 21.49 19.21
C ALA A 149 24.77 21.53 20.46
N THR A 150 24.56 20.61 21.40
CA THR A 150 25.37 20.50 22.64
C THR A 150 26.82 20.08 22.30
N LEU A 151 27.01 19.13 21.40
CA LEU A 151 28.33 18.72 20.92
C LEU A 151 29.06 19.86 20.23
N GLY A 152 28.37 20.62 19.40
CA GLY A 152 28.94 21.80 18.72
C GLY A 152 29.44 22.86 19.72
N GLN A 153 28.69 23.10 20.81
CA GLN A 153 29.09 24.01 21.86
C GLN A 153 30.32 23.53 22.65
N THR A 154 30.40 22.21 22.96
CA THR A 154 31.55 21.63 23.66
C THR A 154 32.81 21.67 22.81
N VAL A 155 32.72 21.45 21.50
CA VAL A 155 33.85 21.56 20.56
C VAL A 155 34.36 22.98 20.45
N GLN A 156 33.47 24.00 20.46
CA GLN A 156 33.88 25.42 20.43
C GLN A 156 34.61 25.83 21.72
N LEU A 157 34.22 25.29 22.89
CA LEU A 157 34.89 25.58 24.17
C LEU A 157 36.26 24.92 24.30
N GLN A 158 36.55 23.89 23.48
CA GLN A 158 37.85 23.21 23.46
C GLN A 158 38.81 23.75 22.37
N GLN A 159 38.45 24.77 21.61
CA GLN A 159 39.44 25.41 20.75
C GLN A 159 40.54 26.03 21.61
N PRO A 160 41.80 25.54 21.50
CA PRO A 160 42.93 26.12 22.22
C PRO A 160 43.05 27.60 21.83
N GLU A 161 43.16 28.47 22.83
CA GLU A 161 43.40 29.89 22.61
C GLU A 161 44.53 30.06 21.56
N PRO A 162 44.36 30.96 20.59
CA PRO A 162 45.40 31.20 19.60
C PRO A 162 46.63 31.63 20.36
N LYS A 163 47.68 30.77 20.33
CA LYS A 163 49.00 31.11 20.92
C LYS A 163 49.36 32.50 20.42
N LYS A 164 49.43 33.46 21.31
CA LYS A 164 49.89 34.81 21.03
C LYS A 164 51.26 34.66 20.35
N ARG A 165 51.36 35.08 19.08
CA ARG A 165 52.61 35.17 18.38
C ARG A 165 53.48 36.14 19.19
N ILE A 166 54.56 35.65 19.77
CA ILE A 166 55.61 36.47 20.36
C ILE A 166 56.25 37.20 19.16
N VAL A 167 55.84 38.47 18.99
CA VAL A 167 56.50 39.37 18.04
C VAL A 167 57.79 39.82 18.71
N GLY A 168 58.88 39.19 18.28
CA GLY A 168 60.20 39.48 18.83
C GLY A 168 61.32 38.82 18.05
N PHE A 169 61.41 39.10 16.77
CA PHE A 169 62.65 38.96 16.06
C PHE A 169 62.67 39.97 14.93
N GLN A 170 63.36 41.09 15.12
CA GLN A 170 63.81 41.97 14.04
C GLN A 170 65.05 41.30 13.42
N PRO A 171 65.03 40.95 12.14
CA PRO A 171 66.31 40.70 11.43
C PRO A 171 66.90 42.05 11.03
N GLY A 172 68.12 42.28 11.47
CA GLY A 172 68.95 43.40 11.05
C GLY A 172 69.28 43.35 9.57
N PRO A 173 69.74 44.46 9.02
CA PRO A 173 69.99 44.61 7.58
C PRO A 173 71.35 44.09 7.21
N ALA A 174 71.41 43.13 6.33
CA ALA A 174 72.58 42.86 5.46
C ALA A 174 72.26 41.69 4.51
N GLY A 175 71.98 41.92 3.32
CA GLY A 175 73.04 41.97 2.30
C GLY A 175 72.97 40.69 1.43
N LEU A 176 72.87 40.99 0.17
CA LEU A 176 73.35 40.20 -0.98
C LEU A 176 72.35 39.42 -1.82
N ARG A 177 72.23 39.98 -2.97
CA ARG A 177 71.77 39.51 -4.27
C ARG A 177 72.17 38.05 -4.57
N ALA A 178 71.23 37.30 -5.19
CA ALA A 178 71.51 36.53 -6.38
C ALA A 178 70.19 36.22 -7.15
N SER A 179 70.19 36.78 -8.32
CA SER A 179 69.37 36.44 -9.44
C SER A 179 69.60 34.97 -9.86
N VAL A 180 68.60 34.31 -10.39
CA VAL A 180 68.75 33.48 -11.63
C VAL A 180 67.32 32.89 -12.00
N THR A 181 66.83 33.41 -13.12
CA THR A 181 66.28 32.79 -14.34
C THR A 181 65.34 31.52 -14.17
N ALA A 182 64.15 31.66 -14.54
CA ALA A 182 63.40 31.36 -15.78
C ALA A 182 63.52 29.94 -16.35
N VAL A 183 62.44 29.53 -17.02
CA VAL A 183 62.25 28.43 -17.97
C VAL A 183 61.51 27.24 -17.31
N GLY A 184 60.38 26.82 -17.77
CA GLY A 184 59.66 26.77 -18.99
C GLY A 184 58.40 25.88 -18.82
N LYS A 185 57.36 26.22 -19.46
CA LYS A 185 56.28 25.32 -19.96
C LYS A 185 56.88 24.54 -21.16
N PRO A 186 56.20 23.50 -21.71
CA PRO A 186 54.85 23.11 -21.80
C PRO A 186 54.60 21.57 -21.76
N HIS A 187 53.48 21.08 -21.69
CA HIS A 187 52.51 20.43 -22.59
C HIS A 187 51.36 19.84 -21.78
#